data_162bd8f6143b37691732b626d0abe29d
#
_entry.id   162bd8f6143b37691732b626d0abe29d
#
_cell.length_a   1.000
_cell.length_b   1.000
_cell.length_c   1.000
_cell.angle_alpha   90.00
_cell.angle_beta   90.00
_cell.angle_gamma   90.00
#
_symmetry.space_group_name_H-M   'P 1'
#
loop_
_entity.id
_entity.type
_entity.pdbx_description
1 polymer ?
#
loop_
_entity_poly.entity_id
_entity_poly.type
_entity_poly.pdbx_seq_one_letter_code
_entity_poly.pdbx_strand_id
1 'polypeptide(L)'
;MKEFHTYTLPNGIRGIHRQVRGNVAHCALVVGAGTRDELKSEYGLAHFAEHAFFKGTQRRRAYQVNCRLENLGGELNAFTTKEDTTIHATTLRGDFPRAAELIADVAFRSTFPERELEREKEVIADEINTYKDSPADLIYDTFEDMLFAGSELGHNILGRKNALARYDGEAIRAFTGRTHTTDQMVFSSIGNFSAKTAEAVAARYFAGQAASARGFGRVAPAPCAAFEKTVVKHTHQTHCIIGNRAYGIGEEKRLPLALLINILGGPCANSLLNVVVREKNGLSYNIEASYTPYSDSGIVAIYFSSENGNTAQCIDLIEGELHRLRTTPLTARQLSMAKKQFIAQLAISSESNEGYMLGAGKSFLTHDDVDTMEQVYAKVRALTAAQLTEVAEEVFSGMSRLIYK
;
A
#
# COMPACT_ATOMS: atom_id res chain seq x y z
N MET A 1 -14.03 7.31 -25.85
CA MET A 1 -13.68 8.37 -24.86
C MET A 1 -12.60 7.82 -23.97
N LYS A 2 -11.62 8.64 -23.57
CA LYS A 2 -10.63 8.21 -22.57
C LYS A 2 -11.38 7.92 -21.25
N GLU A 3 -11.06 6.84 -20.57
CA GLU A 3 -11.67 6.45 -19.30
C GLU A 3 -11.37 7.48 -18.21
N PHE A 4 -10.18 8.05 -18.24
CA PHE A 4 -9.71 9.08 -17.30
C PHE A 4 -9.50 10.42 -17.98
N HIS A 5 -9.83 11.47 -17.28
CA HIS A 5 -9.43 12.85 -17.58
C HIS A 5 -8.29 13.25 -16.65
N THR A 6 -7.16 13.62 -17.23
CA THR A 6 -5.97 14.07 -16.49
C THR A 6 -5.71 15.56 -16.74
N TYR A 7 -5.21 16.26 -15.74
CA TYR A 7 -4.86 17.69 -15.81
C TYR A 7 -3.72 18.00 -14.82
N THR A 8 -3.11 19.18 -14.99
CA THR A 8 -2.07 19.67 -14.09
C THR A 8 -2.43 21.10 -13.66
N LEU A 9 -2.42 21.36 -12.36
CA LEU A 9 -2.63 22.69 -11.81
C LEU A 9 -1.37 23.56 -11.98
N PRO A 10 -1.48 24.90 -11.94
CA PRO A 10 -0.35 25.80 -12.14
C PRO A 10 0.83 25.60 -11.17
N ASN A 11 0.57 25.04 -10.00
CA ASN A 11 1.57 24.74 -8.97
C ASN A 11 2.20 23.35 -9.07
N GLY A 12 1.90 22.58 -10.12
CA GLY A 12 2.46 21.25 -10.34
C GLY A 12 1.64 20.09 -9.79
N ILE A 13 0.62 20.33 -8.96
CA ILE A 13 -0.29 19.26 -8.50
C ILE A 13 -1.01 18.69 -9.72
N ARG A 14 -0.91 17.38 -9.93
CA ARG A 14 -1.60 16.66 -11.00
C ARG A 14 -2.98 16.24 -10.57
N GLY A 15 -3.90 16.10 -11.50
CA GLY A 15 -5.24 15.63 -11.21
C GLY A 15 -5.69 14.53 -12.16
N ILE A 16 -6.48 13.60 -11.64
CA ILE A 16 -7.10 12.52 -12.41
C ILE A 16 -8.56 12.35 -11.99
N HIS A 17 -9.43 12.26 -12.98
CA HIS A 17 -10.86 12.08 -12.75
C HIS A 17 -11.46 11.00 -13.65
N ARG A 18 -12.31 10.16 -13.06
CA ARG A 18 -13.16 9.22 -13.77
C ARG A 18 -14.62 9.55 -13.54
N GLN A 19 -15.38 9.82 -14.61
CA GLN A 19 -16.82 10.01 -14.51
C GLN A 19 -17.53 8.65 -14.49
N VAL A 20 -18.32 8.40 -13.45
CA VAL A 20 -19.14 7.19 -13.30
C VAL A 20 -20.58 7.57 -12.95
N ARG A 21 -21.53 6.67 -13.16
CA ARG A 21 -22.91 6.85 -12.69
C ARG A 21 -23.00 6.54 -11.20
N GLY A 22 -23.89 7.20 -10.49
CA GLY A 22 -24.14 6.96 -9.07
C GLY A 22 -24.32 8.25 -8.27
N ASN A 23 -24.66 8.11 -7.00
CA ASN A 23 -24.91 9.23 -6.08
C ASN A 23 -23.72 9.46 -5.13
N VAL A 24 -22.75 8.57 -5.10
CA VAL A 24 -21.55 8.66 -4.26
C VAL A 24 -20.40 9.25 -5.07
N ALA A 25 -19.60 10.05 -4.42
CA ALA A 25 -18.35 10.61 -4.93
C ALA A 25 -17.21 10.26 -3.97
N HIS A 26 -16.07 9.89 -4.54
CA HIS A 26 -14.84 9.67 -3.79
C HIS A 26 -13.75 10.60 -4.30
N CYS A 27 -12.91 11.10 -3.43
CA CYS A 27 -11.74 11.88 -3.81
C CYS A 27 -10.59 11.65 -2.83
N ALA A 28 -9.38 11.82 -3.31
CA ALA A 28 -8.17 11.65 -2.52
C ALA A 28 -7.08 12.63 -2.96
N LEU A 29 -6.26 13.07 -2.02
CA LEU A 29 -4.95 13.64 -2.28
C LEU A 29 -3.91 12.56 -1.98
N VAL A 30 -3.25 12.06 -3.01
CA VAL A 30 -2.14 11.11 -2.90
C VAL A 30 -0.84 11.91 -2.93
N VAL A 31 -0.04 11.76 -1.89
CA VAL A 31 1.26 12.41 -1.74
C VAL A 31 2.34 11.35 -1.82
N GLY A 32 3.29 11.48 -2.73
CA GLY A 32 4.39 10.54 -2.93
C GLY A 32 5.45 10.64 -1.81
N ALA A 33 5.00 10.67 -0.56
CA ALA A 33 5.84 10.73 0.63
C ALA A 33 5.31 9.74 1.67
N GLY A 34 6.17 8.89 2.18
CA GLY A 34 5.85 7.90 3.19
C GLY A 34 7.03 7.68 4.14
N THR A 35 7.03 6.57 4.86
CA THR A 35 8.07 6.31 5.85
C THR A 35 9.44 6.11 5.21
N ARG A 36 9.53 5.67 3.96
CA ARG A 36 10.79 5.58 3.21
C ARG A 36 11.49 6.94 3.04
N ASP A 37 10.78 8.05 3.18
CA ASP A 37 11.32 9.39 3.04
C ASP A 37 11.74 10.01 4.37
N GLU A 38 11.66 9.24 5.46
CA GLU A 38 12.13 9.63 6.79
C GLU A 38 13.65 9.55 6.91
N LEU A 39 14.23 10.48 7.62
CA LEU A 39 15.61 10.36 8.09
C LEU A 39 15.67 9.35 9.25
N LYS A 40 16.85 8.80 9.55
CA LYS A 40 17.01 7.85 10.68
C LYS A 40 16.56 8.41 12.03
N SER A 41 16.57 9.72 12.20
CA SER A 41 16.06 10.42 13.39
C SER A 41 14.55 10.60 13.40
N GLU A 42 13.87 10.34 12.28
CA GLU A 42 12.45 10.63 12.03
C GLU A 42 11.56 9.36 11.96
N TYR A 43 12.09 8.17 12.23
CA TYR A 43 11.35 6.91 12.07
C TYR A 43 10.04 6.89 12.85
N GLY A 44 8.91 6.78 12.13
CA GLY A 44 7.54 6.88 12.61
C GLY A 44 6.92 8.28 12.52
N LEU A 45 7.65 9.28 11.99
CA LEU A 45 7.16 10.64 11.89
C LEU A 45 6.12 10.81 10.76
N ALA A 46 6.23 10.06 9.66
CA ALA A 46 5.26 10.08 8.58
C ALA A 46 3.88 9.62 9.07
N HIS A 47 3.83 8.53 9.83
CA HIS A 47 2.61 8.03 10.46
C HIS A 47 2.07 9.01 11.52
N PHE A 48 2.95 9.57 12.36
CA PHE A 48 2.54 10.58 13.32
C PHE A 48 1.97 11.84 12.64
N ALA A 49 2.55 12.27 11.51
CA ALA A 49 2.05 13.40 10.74
C ALA A 49 0.65 13.13 10.17
N GLU A 50 0.37 11.92 9.72
CA GLU A 50 -0.95 11.49 9.25
C GLU A 50 -2.00 11.67 10.36
N HIS A 51 -1.78 11.12 11.56
CA HIS A 51 -2.65 11.30 12.72
C HIS A 51 -2.83 12.78 13.07
N ALA A 52 -1.75 13.56 12.98
CA ALA A 52 -1.74 14.97 13.33
C ALA A 52 -2.54 15.86 12.36
N PHE A 53 -2.74 15.45 11.09
CA PHE A 53 -3.55 16.20 10.13
C PHE A 53 -4.99 16.45 10.62
N PHE A 54 -5.55 15.55 11.42
CA PHE A 54 -6.91 15.63 11.93
C PHE A 54 -7.05 16.41 13.25
N LYS A 55 -5.94 16.90 13.82
CA LYS A 55 -5.92 17.52 15.16
C LYS A 55 -6.16 19.03 15.16
N GLY A 56 -6.53 19.58 14.01
CA GLY A 56 -6.95 20.97 13.84
C GLY A 56 -6.19 21.70 12.76
N THR A 57 -6.89 22.63 12.14
CA THR A 57 -6.37 23.48 11.07
C THR A 57 -6.46 24.96 11.49
N GLN A 58 -5.94 25.85 10.64
CA GLN A 58 -6.13 27.31 10.82
C GLN A 58 -7.61 27.74 10.84
N ARG A 59 -8.51 26.89 10.33
CA ARG A 59 -9.94 27.20 10.19
C ARG A 59 -10.83 26.39 11.11
N ARG A 60 -10.34 25.23 11.60
CA ARG A 60 -11.16 24.23 12.30
C ARG A 60 -10.42 23.62 13.48
N ARG A 61 -11.12 23.44 14.59
CA ARG A 61 -10.65 22.60 15.68
C ARG A 61 -10.77 21.12 15.29
N ALA A 62 -10.05 20.22 15.96
CA ALA A 62 -10.06 18.78 15.70
C ALA A 62 -11.48 18.20 15.55
N TYR A 63 -12.37 18.48 16.51
CA TYR A 63 -13.78 18.03 16.43
C TYR A 63 -14.49 18.49 15.14
N GLN A 64 -14.24 19.73 14.71
CA GLN A 64 -14.86 20.29 13.49
C GLN A 64 -14.28 19.69 12.22
N VAL A 65 -13.01 19.24 12.23
CA VAL A 65 -12.41 18.49 11.13
C VAL A 65 -13.12 17.15 11.01
N ASN A 66 -13.17 16.37 12.09
CA ASN A 66 -13.73 15.01 12.10
C ASN A 66 -15.23 15.01 11.74
N CYS A 67 -16.02 15.91 12.36
CA CYS A 67 -17.47 15.93 12.12
C CYS A 67 -17.88 16.61 10.80
N ARG A 68 -16.97 17.23 10.04
CA ARG A 68 -17.31 18.04 8.85
C ARG A 68 -18.04 17.27 7.77
N LEU A 69 -17.61 16.05 7.50
CA LEU A 69 -18.26 15.17 6.53
C LEU A 69 -19.18 14.16 7.21
N GLU A 70 -18.85 13.68 8.41
CA GLU A 70 -19.69 12.74 9.16
C GLU A 70 -21.11 13.29 9.39
N ASN A 71 -21.25 14.57 9.71
CA ASN A 71 -22.56 15.24 9.84
C ASN A 71 -23.40 15.25 8.54
N LEU A 72 -22.80 14.90 7.41
CA LEU A 72 -23.43 14.78 6.10
C LEU A 72 -23.55 13.31 5.65
N GLY A 73 -23.18 12.36 6.52
CA GLY A 73 -23.11 10.94 6.20
C GLY A 73 -21.94 10.55 5.30
N GLY A 74 -20.93 11.41 5.18
CA GLY A 74 -19.68 11.14 4.51
C GLY A 74 -18.56 10.78 5.50
N GLU A 75 -17.39 10.45 5.00
CA GLU A 75 -16.23 10.09 5.78
C GLU A 75 -14.95 10.74 5.25
N LEU A 76 -13.98 10.96 6.13
CA LEU A 76 -12.63 11.40 5.84
C LEU A 76 -11.65 10.47 6.53
N ASN A 77 -10.73 9.90 5.77
CA ASN A 77 -9.71 8.99 6.27
C ASN A 77 -8.34 9.32 5.68
N ALA A 78 -7.29 8.80 6.29
CA ALA A 78 -5.95 8.81 5.72
C ALA A 78 -5.24 7.48 6.02
N PHE A 79 -4.19 7.21 5.27
CA PHE A 79 -3.25 6.13 5.55
C PHE A 79 -1.87 6.47 5.03
N THR A 80 -0.86 5.94 5.70
CA THR A 80 0.56 6.07 5.34
C THR A 80 1.12 4.71 4.97
N THR A 81 1.84 4.66 3.85
CA THR A 81 2.60 3.50 3.42
C THR A 81 4.10 3.79 3.49
N LYS A 82 4.90 2.87 2.98
CA LYS A 82 6.36 3.13 2.84
C LYS A 82 6.65 4.32 1.91
N GLU A 83 5.86 4.52 0.87
CA GLU A 83 6.19 5.47 -0.20
C GLU A 83 5.15 6.55 -0.47
N ASP A 84 3.97 6.44 0.10
CA ASP A 84 2.89 7.41 -0.09
C ASP A 84 2.08 7.64 1.19
N THR A 85 1.55 8.85 1.33
CA THR A 85 0.51 9.21 2.29
C THR A 85 -0.71 9.66 1.51
N THR A 86 -1.86 9.10 1.83
CA THR A 86 -3.12 9.40 1.12
C THR A 86 -4.17 9.89 2.09
N ILE A 87 -4.77 11.05 1.79
CA ILE A 87 -5.94 11.59 2.50
C ILE A 87 -7.13 11.46 1.56
N HIS A 88 -8.17 10.74 1.95
CA HIS A 88 -9.30 10.46 1.08
C HIS A 88 -10.64 10.68 1.78
N ALA A 89 -11.68 10.92 0.97
CA ALA A 89 -13.03 11.15 1.45
C ALA A 89 -14.07 10.52 0.53
N THR A 90 -15.13 10.05 1.16
CA THR A 90 -16.34 9.53 0.51
C THR A 90 -17.55 10.36 0.93
N THR A 91 -18.36 10.82 -0.04
CA THR A 91 -19.52 11.65 0.22
C THR A 91 -20.64 11.39 -0.80
N LEU A 92 -21.81 11.98 -0.56
CA LEU A 92 -22.77 12.14 -1.64
C LEU A 92 -22.21 13.12 -2.69
N ARG A 93 -22.58 12.90 -3.95
CA ARG A 93 -22.11 13.71 -5.10
C ARG A 93 -22.22 15.22 -4.88
N GLY A 94 -23.30 15.70 -4.23
CA GLY A 94 -23.52 17.13 -3.96
C GLY A 94 -22.51 17.75 -3.00
N ASP A 95 -21.86 16.92 -2.17
CA ASP A 95 -20.90 17.34 -1.15
C ASP A 95 -19.44 17.15 -1.57
N PHE A 96 -19.16 16.66 -2.79
CA PHE A 96 -17.81 16.52 -3.34
C PHE A 96 -16.94 17.78 -3.18
N PRO A 97 -17.44 19.03 -3.45
CA PRO A 97 -16.62 20.22 -3.23
C PRO A 97 -16.26 20.45 -1.76
N ARG A 98 -17.09 19.99 -0.81
CA ARG A 98 -16.81 20.06 0.64
C ARG A 98 -15.75 19.05 1.05
N ALA A 99 -15.79 17.85 0.48
CA ALA A 99 -14.77 16.83 0.68
C ALA A 99 -13.40 17.33 0.18
N ALA A 100 -13.32 17.82 -1.05
CA ALA A 100 -12.11 18.38 -1.62
C ALA A 100 -11.57 19.59 -0.79
N GLU A 101 -12.46 20.46 -0.32
CA GLU A 101 -12.11 21.58 0.55
C GLU A 101 -11.50 21.12 1.87
N LEU A 102 -12.09 20.08 2.49
CA LEU A 102 -11.60 19.55 3.75
C LEU A 102 -10.26 18.85 3.60
N ILE A 103 -10.08 18.04 2.55
CA ILE A 103 -8.78 17.43 2.22
C ILE A 103 -7.70 18.51 2.07
N ALA A 104 -7.98 19.58 1.32
CA ALA A 104 -7.04 20.68 1.16
C ALA A 104 -6.78 21.44 2.48
N ASP A 105 -7.78 21.54 3.35
CA ASP A 105 -7.63 22.20 4.65
C ASP A 105 -6.71 21.40 5.59
N VAL A 106 -6.92 20.09 5.69
CA VAL A 106 -6.07 19.24 6.53
C VAL A 106 -4.66 19.04 5.94
N ALA A 107 -4.54 18.94 4.62
CA ALA A 107 -3.23 18.75 3.99
C ALA A 107 -2.33 19.98 4.09
N PHE A 108 -2.90 21.20 3.96
CA PHE A 108 -2.10 22.42 3.80
C PHE A 108 -2.22 23.44 4.93
N ARG A 109 -3.18 23.26 5.85
CA ARG A 109 -3.45 24.25 6.90
C ARG A 109 -3.49 23.66 8.30
N SER A 110 -3.08 22.40 8.48
CA SER A 110 -2.96 21.80 9.81
C SER A 110 -1.99 22.57 10.69
N THR A 111 -2.39 22.82 11.93
CA THR A 111 -1.65 23.66 12.88
C THR A 111 -0.83 22.88 13.88
N PHE A 112 -1.11 21.58 14.02
CA PHE A 112 -0.41 20.67 14.91
C PHE A 112 -0.35 21.16 16.37
N PRO A 113 -1.51 21.38 17.04
CA PRO A 113 -1.55 21.93 18.39
C PRO A 113 -0.90 20.95 19.38
N GLU A 114 0.06 21.41 20.17
CA GLU A 114 0.85 20.57 21.08
C GLU A 114 -0.01 19.71 22.02
N ARG A 115 -1.05 20.29 22.61
CA ARG A 115 -1.98 19.56 23.47
C ARG A 115 -2.65 18.38 22.77
N GLU A 116 -3.02 18.52 21.52
CA GLU A 116 -3.65 17.43 20.73
C GLU A 116 -2.59 16.40 20.30
N LEU A 117 -1.37 16.86 20.01
CA LEU A 117 -0.25 15.96 19.69
C LEU A 117 0.13 15.08 20.88
N GLU A 118 0.20 15.63 22.09
CA GLU A 118 0.51 14.84 23.30
C GLU A 118 -0.52 13.73 23.55
N ARG A 119 -1.80 14.02 23.33
CA ARG A 119 -2.85 12.99 23.42
C ARG A 119 -2.71 11.93 22.33
N GLU A 120 -2.33 12.35 21.12
CA GLU A 120 -2.19 11.43 20.01
C GLU A 120 -0.98 10.51 20.14
N LYS A 121 0.09 10.98 20.79
CA LYS A 121 1.22 10.12 21.16
C LYS A 121 0.80 8.93 22.05
N GLU A 122 -0.17 9.13 22.96
CA GLU A 122 -0.71 8.05 23.77
C GLU A 122 -1.45 7.02 22.90
N VAL A 123 -2.28 7.49 21.96
CA VAL A 123 -3.01 6.64 21.01
C VAL A 123 -2.06 5.80 20.16
N ILE A 124 -1.05 6.44 19.55
CA ILE A 124 -0.06 5.75 18.72
C ILE A 124 0.81 4.81 19.56
N ALA A 125 1.13 5.18 20.81
CA ALA A 125 1.86 4.29 21.70
C ALA A 125 1.07 3.02 22.03
N ASP A 126 -0.25 3.11 22.13
CA ASP A 126 -1.13 1.94 22.33
C ASP A 126 -1.26 1.13 21.04
N GLU A 127 -1.31 1.78 19.88
CA GLU A 127 -1.27 1.10 18.58
C GLU A 127 0.04 0.31 18.40
N ILE A 128 1.19 0.91 18.70
CA ILE A 128 2.49 0.24 18.70
C ILE A 128 2.51 -0.98 19.63
N ASN A 129 1.84 -0.91 20.82
CA ASN A 129 1.74 -2.05 21.72
C ASN A 129 0.86 -3.15 21.12
N THR A 130 -0.34 -2.80 20.66
CA THR A 130 -1.29 -3.74 20.05
C THR A 130 -0.63 -4.48 18.88
N TYR A 131 0.12 -3.76 18.06
CA TYR A 131 0.85 -4.35 16.94
C TYR A 131 1.96 -5.31 17.40
N LYS A 132 2.69 -4.96 18.47
CA LYS A 132 3.72 -5.84 19.06
C LYS A 132 3.15 -7.11 19.68
N ASP A 133 1.91 -7.04 20.15
CA ASP A 133 1.20 -8.19 20.74
C ASP A 133 0.57 -9.10 19.68
N SER A 134 0.65 -8.74 18.38
CA SER A 134 0.24 -9.56 17.25
C SER A 134 1.45 -10.16 16.52
N PRO A 135 1.85 -11.41 16.82
CA PRO A 135 2.97 -12.04 16.11
C PRO A 135 2.73 -12.20 14.61
N ALA A 136 1.47 -12.33 14.20
CA ALA A 136 1.07 -12.46 12.80
C ALA A 136 1.36 -11.19 11.98
N ASP A 137 1.18 -10.01 12.59
CA ASP A 137 1.46 -8.73 11.95
C ASP A 137 2.95 -8.36 12.09
N LEU A 138 3.48 -8.49 13.30
CA LEU A 138 4.87 -8.12 13.61
C LEU A 138 5.90 -8.88 12.78
N ILE A 139 5.61 -10.12 12.36
CA ILE A 139 6.55 -10.93 11.58
C ILE A 139 6.80 -10.34 10.19
N TYR A 140 5.79 -9.68 9.59
CA TYR A 140 5.95 -9.01 8.29
C TYR A 140 6.93 -7.85 8.39
N ASP A 141 6.78 -6.96 9.37
CA ASP A 141 7.71 -5.84 9.56
C ASP A 141 9.13 -6.30 9.88
N THR A 142 9.25 -7.33 10.73
CA THR A 142 10.58 -7.87 11.06
C THR A 142 11.23 -8.50 9.83
N PHE A 143 10.45 -9.17 8.98
CA PHE A 143 10.95 -9.73 7.73
C PHE A 143 11.37 -8.64 6.75
N GLU A 144 10.58 -7.57 6.60
CA GLU A 144 10.93 -6.42 5.76
C GLU A 144 12.19 -5.70 6.26
N ASP A 145 12.32 -5.46 7.58
CA ASP A 145 13.51 -4.82 8.17
C ASP A 145 14.79 -5.64 7.89
N MET A 146 14.67 -6.97 7.93
CA MET A 146 15.80 -7.85 7.59
C MET A 146 16.08 -7.90 6.09
N LEU A 147 15.04 -7.98 5.25
CA LEU A 147 15.17 -8.08 3.80
C LEU A 147 15.71 -6.79 3.18
N PHE A 148 15.30 -5.65 3.73
CA PHE A 148 15.74 -4.32 3.32
C PHE A 148 16.75 -3.69 4.28
N ALA A 149 17.54 -4.52 4.99
CA ALA A 149 18.51 -4.03 5.96
C ALA A 149 19.43 -2.96 5.36
N GLY A 150 19.54 -1.83 6.06
CA GLY A 150 20.32 -0.68 5.62
C GLY A 150 19.66 0.24 4.60
N SER A 151 18.42 -0.06 4.20
CA SER A 151 17.57 0.80 3.37
C SER A 151 16.42 1.38 4.21
N GLU A 152 15.95 2.55 3.81
CA GLU A 152 14.78 3.22 4.41
C GLU A 152 13.48 2.44 4.20
N LEU A 153 13.42 1.45 3.31
CA LEU A 153 12.27 0.54 3.17
C LEU A 153 12.12 -0.42 4.36
N GLY A 154 13.20 -0.73 5.10
CA GLY A 154 13.18 -1.78 6.13
C GLY A 154 12.44 -1.39 7.40
N HIS A 155 12.50 -0.12 7.83
CA HIS A 155 11.95 0.24 9.14
C HIS A 155 10.42 0.23 9.19
N ASN A 156 9.89 -0.06 10.39
CA ASN A 156 8.45 -0.14 10.66
C ASN A 156 7.76 1.23 10.46
N ILE A 157 6.57 1.24 9.87
CA ILE A 157 5.75 2.44 9.62
C ILE A 157 5.40 3.16 10.93
N LEU A 158 5.07 2.42 11.99
CA LEU A 158 4.71 2.97 13.30
C LEU A 158 5.91 3.58 14.05
N GLY A 159 7.14 3.30 13.62
CA GLY A 159 8.33 3.74 14.30
C GLY A 159 8.52 3.11 15.69
N ARG A 160 9.02 3.90 16.65
CA ARG A 160 9.33 3.46 18.01
C ARG A 160 8.82 4.47 19.05
N LYS A 161 8.30 3.99 20.19
CA LYS A 161 7.78 4.84 21.28
C LYS A 161 8.77 5.90 21.78
N ASN A 162 10.04 5.56 21.89
CA ASN A 162 11.07 6.51 22.34
C ASN A 162 11.38 7.60 21.30
N ALA A 163 11.16 7.34 20.02
CA ALA A 163 11.25 8.34 18.97
C ALA A 163 10.00 9.23 18.97
N LEU A 164 8.81 8.63 19.04
CA LEU A 164 7.52 9.31 19.10
C LEU A 164 7.47 10.36 20.24
N ALA A 165 8.02 10.06 21.41
CA ALA A 165 8.04 10.98 22.55
C ALA A 165 8.76 12.31 22.27
N ARG A 166 9.65 12.35 21.26
CA ARG A 166 10.46 13.52 20.90
C ARG A 166 9.83 14.39 19.81
N TYR A 167 8.80 13.88 19.12
CA TYR A 167 8.20 14.60 18.01
C TYR A 167 7.20 15.65 18.50
N ASP A 168 7.25 16.81 17.89
CA ASP A 168 6.38 17.94 18.11
C ASP A 168 5.85 18.51 16.78
N GLY A 169 5.11 19.59 16.85
CA GLY A 169 4.58 20.26 15.65
C GLY A 169 5.67 20.85 14.74
N GLU A 170 6.86 21.15 15.25
CA GLU A 170 7.98 21.63 14.44
C GLU A 170 8.60 20.48 13.64
N ALA A 171 8.80 19.32 14.26
CA ALA A 171 9.26 18.11 13.57
C ALA A 171 8.32 17.72 12.43
N ILE A 172 6.98 17.72 12.67
CA ILE A 172 5.99 17.43 11.63
C ILE A 172 6.07 18.45 10.48
N ARG A 173 6.16 19.75 10.79
CA ARG A 173 6.29 20.80 9.76
C ARG A 173 7.59 20.68 8.97
N ALA A 174 8.69 20.33 9.62
CA ALA A 174 9.98 20.14 8.95
C ALA A 174 9.91 18.92 7.98
N PHE A 175 9.35 17.79 8.43
CA PHE A 175 9.15 16.61 7.61
C PHE A 175 8.23 16.89 6.43
N THR A 176 7.02 17.40 6.67
CA THR A 176 6.04 17.67 5.62
C THR A 176 6.52 18.75 4.65
N GLY A 177 7.20 19.79 5.14
CA GLY A 177 7.80 20.84 4.30
C GLY A 177 8.88 20.30 3.34
N ARG A 178 9.60 19.24 3.73
CA ARG A 178 10.63 18.59 2.91
C ARG A 178 10.03 17.57 1.94
N THR A 179 9.00 16.85 2.33
CA THR A 179 8.51 15.66 1.63
C THR A 179 7.20 15.87 0.87
N HIS A 180 6.30 16.72 1.38
CA HIS A 180 4.97 16.96 0.78
C HIS A 180 5.03 18.10 -0.25
N THR A 181 5.77 17.88 -1.32
CA THR A 181 5.96 18.85 -2.39
C THR A 181 4.88 18.71 -3.47
N THR A 182 4.49 19.80 -4.10
CA THR A 182 3.35 19.84 -5.03
C THR A 182 3.58 19.02 -6.31
N ASP A 183 4.84 18.85 -6.74
CA ASP A 183 5.23 17.96 -7.84
C ASP A 183 5.03 16.47 -7.53
N GLN A 184 4.93 16.11 -6.25
CA GLN A 184 4.68 14.77 -5.76
C GLN A 184 3.24 14.56 -5.28
N MET A 185 2.28 15.35 -5.78
CA MET A 185 0.89 15.26 -5.40
C MET A 185 -0.03 14.96 -6.58
N VAL A 186 -0.99 14.09 -6.34
CA VAL A 186 -2.09 13.80 -7.27
C VAL A 186 -3.42 13.94 -6.55
N PHE A 187 -4.31 14.80 -7.07
CA PHE A 187 -5.71 14.83 -6.67
C PHE A 187 -6.51 13.87 -7.54
N SER A 188 -6.95 12.76 -6.97
CA SER A 188 -7.76 11.75 -7.64
C SER A 188 -9.23 11.89 -7.28
N SER A 189 -10.14 11.66 -8.24
CA SER A 189 -11.57 11.72 -7.99
C SER A 189 -12.36 10.79 -8.90
N ILE A 190 -13.48 10.26 -8.38
CA ILE A 190 -14.44 9.46 -9.12
C ILE A 190 -15.86 9.83 -8.68
N GLY A 191 -16.79 9.98 -9.65
CA GLY A 191 -18.18 10.29 -9.32
C GLY A 191 -19.00 10.75 -10.53
N ASN A 192 -20.27 11.00 -10.29
CA ASN A 192 -21.21 11.43 -11.34
C ASN A 192 -21.19 12.96 -11.54
N PHE A 193 -20.06 13.46 -11.95
CA PHE A 193 -19.84 14.87 -12.33
C PHE A 193 -18.81 14.95 -13.46
N SER A 194 -18.84 16.07 -14.19
CA SER A 194 -17.99 16.24 -15.37
C SER A 194 -16.53 16.46 -15.00
N ALA A 195 -15.63 16.13 -15.91
CA ALA A 195 -14.20 16.44 -15.83
C ALA A 195 -13.95 17.93 -15.54
N LYS A 196 -14.70 18.82 -16.21
CA LYS A 196 -14.64 20.27 -15.97
C LYS A 196 -14.97 20.64 -14.52
N THR A 197 -15.95 19.96 -13.93
CA THR A 197 -16.32 20.16 -12.51
C THR A 197 -15.19 19.69 -11.58
N ALA A 198 -14.62 18.50 -11.84
CA ALA A 198 -13.51 17.97 -11.05
C ALA A 198 -12.30 18.91 -11.07
N GLU A 199 -11.89 19.35 -12.26
CA GLU A 199 -10.78 20.28 -12.44
C GLU A 199 -11.04 21.65 -11.79
N ALA A 200 -12.24 22.20 -11.93
CA ALA A 200 -12.61 23.49 -11.29
C ALA A 200 -12.59 23.40 -9.76
N VAL A 201 -13.04 22.28 -9.18
CA VAL A 201 -13.00 22.05 -7.73
C VAL A 201 -11.52 21.91 -7.28
N ALA A 202 -10.73 21.13 -8.01
CA ALA A 202 -9.29 20.99 -7.72
C ALA A 202 -8.57 22.35 -7.79
N ALA A 203 -8.78 23.11 -8.85
CA ALA A 203 -8.19 24.44 -9.01
C ALA A 203 -8.55 25.37 -7.86
N ARG A 204 -9.83 25.34 -7.44
CA ARG A 204 -10.32 26.22 -6.35
C ARG A 204 -9.62 25.95 -5.02
N TYR A 205 -9.32 24.70 -4.67
CA TYR A 205 -8.87 24.35 -3.33
C TYR A 205 -7.38 24.01 -3.26
N PHE A 206 -6.77 23.57 -4.35
CA PHE A 206 -5.37 23.11 -4.35
C PHE A 206 -4.41 24.05 -5.10
N ALA A 207 -4.87 24.80 -6.11
CA ALA A 207 -3.97 25.63 -6.91
C ALA A 207 -3.34 26.83 -6.16
N GLY A 208 -3.89 27.23 -5.01
CA GLY A 208 -3.36 28.34 -4.20
C GLY A 208 -2.11 28.01 -3.39
N GLN A 209 -1.63 26.77 -3.41
CA GLN A 209 -0.37 26.39 -2.77
C GLN A 209 0.82 26.85 -3.63
N ALA A 210 1.89 27.28 -2.98
CA ALA A 210 3.14 27.61 -3.70
C ALA A 210 3.69 26.35 -4.38
N ALA A 211 4.15 26.49 -5.61
CA ALA A 211 4.81 25.41 -6.32
C ALA A 211 6.09 24.99 -5.58
N SER A 212 6.27 23.70 -5.41
CA SER A 212 7.45 23.12 -4.77
C SER A 212 7.84 21.81 -5.45
N ALA A 213 9.11 21.47 -5.40
CA ALA A 213 9.64 20.25 -6.00
C ALA A 213 10.47 19.47 -4.98
N ARG A 214 10.42 18.14 -5.08
CA ARG A 214 11.22 17.24 -4.24
C ARG A 214 12.71 17.48 -4.44
N GLY A 215 13.42 17.80 -3.37
CA GLY A 215 14.85 18.08 -3.38
C GLY A 215 15.76 16.87 -3.13
N PHE A 216 15.22 15.65 -3.08
CA PHE A 216 15.96 14.43 -2.83
C PHE A 216 15.44 13.26 -3.69
N GLY A 217 16.28 12.24 -3.88
CA GLY A 217 15.92 10.99 -4.55
C GLY A 217 15.92 9.82 -3.56
N ARG A 218 15.08 8.82 -3.79
CA ARG A 218 15.12 7.53 -3.10
C ARG A 218 16.30 6.72 -3.62
N VAL A 219 16.98 6.02 -2.72
CA VAL A 219 18.09 5.14 -3.07
C VAL A 219 17.58 3.70 -3.13
N ALA A 220 17.88 3.02 -4.25
CA ALA A 220 17.50 1.62 -4.40
C ALA A 220 18.18 0.76 -3.32
N PRO A 221 17.46 -0.18 -2.69
CA PRO A 221 18.02 -1.01 -1.65
C PRO A 221 19.12 -1.92 -2.19
N ALA A 222 20.27 -1.97 -1.48
CA ALA A 222 21.41 -2.84 -1.85
C ALA A 222 20.99 -4.33 -1.84
N PRO A 223 21.60 -5.22 -2.64
CA PRO A 223 21.33 -6.66 -2.60
C PRO A 223 21.40 -7.21 -1.18
N CYS A 224 20.50 -8.14 -0.85
CA CYS A 224 20.49 -8.84 0.44
C CYS A 224 20.80 -10.32 0.22
N ALA A 225 21.69 -10.90 1.01
CA ALA A 225 21.87 -12.35 1.03
C ALA A 225 20.67 -13.02 1.69
N ALA A 226 20.27 -14.19 1.18
CA ALA A 226 19.22 -14.98 1.81
C ALA A 226 19.60 -15.30 3.28
N PHE A 227 18.59 -15.27 4.15
CA PHE A 227 18.75 -15.54 5.57
C PHE A 227 17.73 -16.57 6.06
N GLU A 228 18.09 -17.27 7.12
CA GLU A 228 17.17 -18.07 7.91
C GLU A 228 17.31 -17.67 9.39
N LYS A 229 16.19 -17.27 10.01
CA LYS A 229 16.19 -16.82 11.39
C LYS A 229 14.99 -17.35 12.14
N THR A 230 15.22 -17.89 13.32
CA THR A 230 14.18 -18.25 14.29
C THR A 230 14.27 -17.31 15.49
N VAL A 231 13.13 -16.76 15.88
CA VAL A 231 13.00 -15.90 17.07
C VAL A 231 11.98 -16.52 18.02
N VAL A 232 12.35 -16.68 19.28
CA VAL A 232 11.46 -17.18 20.31
C VAL A 232 10.56 -16.05 20.80
N LYS A 233 9.25 -16.20 20.60
CA LYS A 233 8.18 -15.23 20.97
C LYS A 233 7.17 -15.83 21.96
N HIS A 234 7.32 -17.11 22.33
CA HIS A 234 6.38 -17.83 23.19
C HIS A 234 4.92 -17.77 22.69
N THR A 235 4.73 -17.92 21.39
CA THR A 235 3.42 -17.93 20.74
C THR A 235 2.78 -19.32 20.81
N HIS A 236 1.44 -19.39 20.82
CA HIS A 236 0.73 -20.67 20.77
C HIS A 236 0.93 -21.42 19.45
N GLN A 237 1.09 -20.68 18.36
CA GLN A 237 1.38 -21.20 17.03
C GLN A 237 2.74 -20.68 16.56
N THR A 238 3.41 -21.46 15.74
CA THR A 238 4.52 -20.95 14.95
C THR A 238 4.00 -20.08 13.81
N HIS A 239 4.57 -18.90 13.64
CA HIS A 239 4.37 -18.03 12.48
C HIS A 239 5.62 -18.08 11.62
N CYS A 240 5.46 -18.19 10.32
CA CYS A 240 6.57 -18.26 9.38
C CYS A 240 6.33 -17.37 8.17
N ILE A 241 7.35 -16.64 7.76
CA ILE A 241 7.42 -15.99 6.43
C ILE A 241 8.58 -16.59 5.65
N ILE A 242 8.29 -16.99 4.41
CA ILE A 242 9.25 -17.36 3.38
C ILE A 242 9.12 -16.31 2.28
N GLY A 243 10.18 -15.57 1.97
CA GLY A 243 10.06 -14.47 1.04
C GLY A 243 11.38 -14.05 0.41
N ASN A 244 11.28 -13.16 -0.56
CA ASN A 244 12.41 -12.63 -1.29
C ASN A 244 12.10 -11.22 -1.79
N ARG A 245 13.13 -10.52 -2.24
CA ARG A 245 12.95 -9.32 -3.05
C ARG A 245 12.30 -9.66 -4.37
N ALA A 246 11.60 -8.69 -4.91
CA ALA A 246 10.86 -8.82 -6.14
C ALA A 246 10.94 -7.54 -6.97
N TYR A 247 10.26 -7.52 -8.10
CA TYR A 247 10.27 -6.41 -9.04
C TYR A 247 9.57 -5.17 -8.48
N GLY A 248 10.09 -4.01 -8.87
CA GLY A 248 9.47 -2.72 -8.60
C GLY A 248 8.26 -2.45 -9.51
N ILE A 249 7.56 -1.36 -9.17
CA ILE A 249 6.29 -1.00 -9.84
C ILE A 249 6.46 -0.67 -11.33
N GLY A 250 7.65 -0.21 -11.76
CA GLY A 250 7.97 0.13 -13.16
C GLY A 250 8.44 -1.05 -14.01
N GLU A 251 8.66 -2.24 -13.43
CA GLU A 251 9.23 -3.37 -14.15
C GLU A 251 8.17 -4.20 -14.88
N GLU A 252 8.45 -4.61 -16.13
CA GLU A 252 7.52 -5.39 -16.96
C GLU A 252 7.19 -6.77 -16.36
N LYS A 253 8.15 -7.36 -15.64
CA LYS A 253 7.99 -8.67 -14.97
C LYS A 253 7.05 -8.61 -13.76
N ARG A 254 6.60 -7.44 -13.35
CA ARG A 254 5.63 -7.24 -12.26
C ARG A 254 4.31 -7.98 -12.51
N LEU A 255 3.77 -7.89 -13.72
CA LEU A 255 2.45 -8.47 -14.03
C LEU A 255 2.47 -10.00 -14.08
N PRO A 256 3.44 -10.68 -14.76
CA PRO A 256 3.58 -12.12 -14.65
C PRO A 256 3.81 -12.60 -13.21
N LEU A 257 4.57 -11.87 -12.40
CA LEU A 257 4.75 -12.19 -10.98
C LEU A 257 3.43 -12.06 -10.19
N ALA A 258 2.65 -11.01 -10.42
CA ALA A 258 1.35 -10.84 -9.75
C ALA A 258 0.39 -12.00 -10.07
N LEU A 259 0.33 -12.47 -11.33
CA LEU A 259 -0.44 -13.65 -11.70
C LEU A 259 0.13 -14.91 -11.03
N LEU A 260 1.45 -15.08 -10.99
CA LEU A 260 2.09 -16.23 -10.37
C LEU A 260 1.80 -16.32 -8.86
N ILE A 261 1.87 -15.20 -8.14
CA ILE A 261 1.56 -15.13 -6.70
C ILE A 261 0.07 -15.40 -6.46
N ASN A 262 -0.82 -14.92 -7.33
CA ASN A 262 -2.24 -15.25 -7.25
C ASN A 262 -2.50 -16.77 -7.41
N ILE A 263 -1.79 -17.44 -8.31
CA ILE A 263 -1.84 -18.90 -8.48
C ILE A 263 -1.28 -19.62 -7.25
N LEU A 264 -0.16 -19.14 -6.71
CA LEU A 264 0.55 -19.77 -5.60
C LEU A 264 -0.27 -19.74 -4.30
N GLY A 265 -0.64 -18.56 -3.85
CA GLY A 265 -1.29 -18.37 -2.55
C GLY A 265 -2.25 -17.17 -2.49
N GLY A 266 -2.90 -16.85 -3.63
CA GLY A 266 -3.93 -15.82 -3.70
C GLY A 266 -5.18 -16.16 -2.87
N PRO A 267 -6.17 -15.28 -2.82
CA PRO A 267 -7.27 -15.32 -1.85
C PRO A 267 -8.28 -16.48 -2.06
N CYS A 268 -8.14 -17.24 -3.13
CA CYS A 268 -9.08 -18.32 -3.44
C CYS A 268 -8.64 -19.67 -2.85
N ALA A 269 -9.58 -20.45 -2.38
CA ALA A 269 -9.34 -21.77 -1.80
C ALA A 269 -8.64 -22.79 -2.76
N ASN A 270 -8.69 -22.52 -4.06
CA ASN A 270 -8.02 -23.35 -5.09
C ASN A 270 -6.57 -22.90 -5.39
N SER A 271 -6.03 -21.92 -4.67
CA SER A 271 -4.61 -21.59 -4.79
C SER A 271 -3.74 -22.76 -4.34
N LEU A 272 -2.55 -22.89 -4.92
CA LEU A 272 -1.71 -24.08 -4.73
C LEU A 272 -1.40 -24.36 -3.26
N LEU A 273 -1.01 -23.34 -2.52
CA LEU A 273 -0.65 -23.47 -1.10
C LEU A 273 -1.87 -23.82 -0.24
N ASN A 274 -3.04 -23.20 -0.49
CA ASN A 274 -4.27 -23.58 0.21
C ASN A 274 -4.60 -25.05 -0.03
N VAL A 275 -4.52 -25.51 -1.27
CA VAL A 275 -4.81 -26.91 -1.61
C VAL A 275 -3.82 -27.87 -0.94
N VAL A 276 -2.52 -27.59 -1.00
CA VAL A 276 -1.50 -28.53 -0.54
C VAL A 276 -1.34 -28.49 0.98
N VAL A 277 -1.31 -27.34 1.61
CA VAL A 277 -1.01 -27.22 3.04
C VAL A 277 -2.28 -27.34 3.89
N ARG A 278 -3.37 -26.67 3.46
CA ARG A 278 -4.61 -26.61 4.23
C ARG A 278 -5.57 -27.75 3.88
N GLU A 279 -6.02 -27.84 2.62
CA GLU A 279 -7.12 -28.74 2.25
C GLU A 279 -6.71 -30.21 2.28
N LYS A 280 -5.53 -30.55 1.78
CA LYS A 280 -5.07 -31.95 1.69
C LYS A 280 -4.43 -32.44 2.98
N ASN A 281 -3.73 -31.59 3.71
CA ASN A 281 -2.92 -32.00 4.86
C ASN A 281 -3.39 -31.42 6.19
N GLY A 282 -4.24 -30.39 6.22
CA GLY A 282 -4.79 -29.81 7.45
C GLY A 282 -3.73 -29.20 8.40
N LEU A 283 -2.57 -28.76 7.87
CA LEU A 283 -1.41 -28.35 8.67
C LEU A 283 -1.44 -26.87 9.06
N SER A 284 -2.16 -26.05 8.32
CA SER A 284 -2.27 -24.61 8.57
C SER A 284 -3.69 -24.14 8.28
N TYR A 285 -4.23 -23.30 9.14
CA TYR A 285 -5.52 -22.66 8.88
C TYR A 285 -5.35 -21.40 8.00
N ASN A 286 -4.26 -20.65 8.20
CA ASN A 286 -3.97 -19.42 7.47
C ASN A 286 -2.65 -19.58 6.70
N ILE A 287 -2.76 -19.58 5.38
CA ILE A 287 -1.62 -19.59 4.45
C ILE A 287 -1.95 -18.69 3.27
N GLU A 288 -1.05 -17.78 2.97
CA GLU A 288 -1.22 -16.81 1.88
C GLU A 288 0.12 -16.46 1.24
N ALA A 289 0.08 -16.01 -0.01
CA ALA A 289 1.22 -15.40 -0.67
C ALA A 289 0.84 -14.00 -1.15
N SER A 290 1.69 -13.04 -0.90
CA SER A 290 1.52 -11.64 -1.26
C SER A 290 2.71 -11.13 -2.09
N TYR A 291 2.44 -10.12 -2.91
CA TYR A 291 3.45 -9.36 -3.63
C TYR A 291 3.16 -7.88 -3.51
N THR A 292 4.12 -7.14 -2.95
CA THR A 292 4.05 -5.69 -2.79
C THR A 292 5.16 -5.03 -3.61
N PRO A 293 4.84 -4.36 -4.71
CA PRO A 293 5.81 -3.57 -5.47
C PRO A 293 6.04 -2.21 -4.82
N TYR A 294 7.31 -1.81 -4.72
CA TYR A 294 7.77 -0.46 -4.40
C TYR A 294 8.26 0.25 -5.68
N SER A 295 8.65 1.51 -5.59
CA SER A 295 9.06 2.29 -6.77
C SER A 295 10.26 1.68 -7.52
N ASP A 296 11.22 1.08 -6.82
CA ASP A 296 12.48 0.55 -7.36
C ASP A 296 12.85 -0.85 -6.85
N SER A 297 11.94 -1.51 -6.17
CA SER A 297 12.07 -2.87 -5.64
C SER A 297 10.69 -3.46 -5.37
N GLY A 298 10.63 -4.63 -4.79
CA GLY A 298 9.40 -5.24 -4.31
C GLY A 298 9.71 -6.34 -3.30
N ILE A 299 8.65 -6.89 -2.71
CA ILE A 299 8.71 -8.03 -1.80
C ILE A 299 7.66 -9.07 -2.17
N VAL A 300 8.06 -10.32 -2.21
CA VAL A 300 7.17 -11.48 -2.16
C VAL A 300 7.28 -12.11 -0.79
N ALA A 301 6.15 -12.34 -0.13
CA ALA A 301 6.06 -13.00 1.15
C ALA A 301 5.01 -14.11 1.10
N ILE A 302 5.38 -15.31 1.56
CA ILE A 302 4.51 -16.42 1.83
C ILE A 302 4.43 -16.55 3.34
N TYR A 303 3.27 -16.25 3.90
CA TYR A 303 3.01 -16.37 5.32
C TYR A 303 2.17 -17.60 5.61
N PHE A 304 2.48 -18.27 6.72
CA PHE A 304 1.59 -19.26 7.30
C PHE A 304 1.74 -19.32 8.82
N SER A 305 0.67 -19.78 9.49
CA SER A 305 0.73 -20.18 10.90
C SER A 305 0.40 -21.66 11.04
N SER A 306 1.10 -22.36 11.93
CA SER A 306 0.90 -23.79 12.17
C SER A 306 1.13 -24.13 13.64
N GLU A 307 0.67 -25.32 14.04
CA GLU A 307 1.15 -25.93 15.29
C GLU A 307 2.68 -26.16 15.21
N ASN A 308 3.34 -26.06 16.36
CA ASN A 308 4.81 -26.11 16.42
C ASN A 308 5.40 -27.39 15.78
N GLY A 309 4.70 -28.53 15.89
CA GLY A 309 5.14 -29.81 15.30
C GLY A 309 5.01 -29.90 13.79
N ASN A 310 4.17 -29.05 13.18
CA ASN A 310 3.82 -29.14 11.76
C ASN A 310 4.65 -28.18 10.87
N THR A 311 5.40 -27.27 11.47
CA THR A 311 6.09 -26.18 10.75
C THR A 311 7.05 -26.71 9.67
N ALA A 312 7.86 -27.72 9.98
CA ALA A 312 8.81 -28.30 9.03
C ALA A 312 8.09 -28.90 7.81
N GLN A 313 7.00 -29.65 8.04
CA GLN A 313 6.21 -30.24 6.96
C GLN A 313 5.53 -29.16 6.11
N CYS A 314 5.04 -28.08 6.69
CA CYS A 314 4.52 -26.93 5.93
C CYS A 314 5.59 -26.35 5.02
N ILE A 315 6.79 -26.13 5.53
CA ILE A 315 7.93 -25.60 4.77
C ILE A 315 8.27 -26.52 3.60
N ASP A 316 8.39 -27.84 3.83
CA ASP A 316 8.71 -28.82 2.79
C ASP A 316 7.66 -28.81 1.65
N LEU A 317 6.37 -28.72 2.00
CA LEU A 317 5.29 -28.65 1.04
C LEU A 317 5.32 -27.34 0.22
N ILE A 318 5.61 -26.22 0.86
CA ILE A 318 5.75 -24.92 0.20
C ILE A 318 6.94 -24.95 -0.76
N GLU A 319 8.10 -25.41 -0.30
CA GLU A 319 9.31 -25.53 -1.13
C GLU A 319 9.11 -26.47 -2.31
N GLY A 320 8.35 -27.55 -2.14
CA GLY A 320 7.95 -28.46 -3.22
C GLY A 320 7.15 -27.74 -4.31
N GLU A 321 6.17 -26.90 -3.94
CA GLU A 321 5.39 -26.12 -4.91
C GLU A 321 6.23 -25.02 -5.57
N LEU A 322 7.10 -24.34 -4.84
CA LEU A 322 8.02 -23.36 -5.39
C LEU A 322 8.99 -23.99 -6.41
N HIS A 323 9.55 -25.17 -6.08
CA HIS A 323 10.39 -25.92 -6.99
C HIS A 323 9.64 -26.34 -8.26
N ARG A 324 8.42 -26.83 -8.11
CA ARG A 324 7.57 -27.22 -9.25
C ARG A 324 7.30 -26.04 -10.18
N LEU A 325 6.97 -24.85 -9.66
CA LEU A 325 6.71 -23.65 -10.46
C LEU A 325 7.96 -23.15 -11.21
N ARG A 326 9.15 -23.36 -10.62
CA ARG A 326 10.44 -23.00 -11.25
C ARG A 326 10.83 -23.97 -12.37
N THR A 327 10.46 -25.24 -12.27
CA THR A 327 10.97 -26.31 -13.17
C THR A 327 9.94 -26.81 -14.17
N THR A 328 8.66 -26.62 -13.91
CA THR A 328 7.58 -27.19 -14.71
C THR A 328 6.61 -26.08 -15.15
N PRO A 329 6.62 -25.69 -16.43
CA PRO A 329 5.67 -24.72 -16.96
C PRO A 329 4.22 -25.18 -16.78
N LEU A 330 3.33 -24.22 -16.52
CA LEU A 330 1.90 -24.49 -16.48
C LEU A 330 1.39 -25.01 -17.82
N THR A 331 0.52 -26.00 -17.80
CA THR A 331 -0.19 -26.43 -19.00
C THR A 331 -1.09 -25.32 -19.55
N ALA A 332 -1.39 -25.35 -20.84
CA ALA A 332 -2.27 -24.36 -21.49
C ALA A 332 -3.62 -24.22 -20.76
N ARG A 333 -4.18 -25.33 -20.26
CA ARG A 333 -5.43 -25.36 -19.50
C ARG A 333 -5.27 -24.63 -18.15
N GLN A 334 -4.22 -24.94 -17.40
CA GLN A 334 -3.95 -24.31 -16.09
C GLN A 334 -3.75 -22.79 -16.26
N LEU A 335 -2.93 -22.37 -17.22
CA LEU A 335 -2.68 -20.96 -17.50
C LEU A 335 -3.96 -20.22 -17.91
N SER A 336 -4.78 -20.84 -18.80
CA SER A 336 -6.06 -20.24 -19.22
C SER A 336 -7.02 -20.03 -18.06
N MET A 337 -7.13 -21.03 -17.16
CA MET A 337 -7.96 -20.93 -15.96
C MET A 337 -7.45 -19.86 -14.99
N ALA A 338 -6.14 -19.81 -14.75
CA ALA A 338 -5.52 -18.81 -13.88
C ALA A 338 -5.74 -17.38 -14.39
N LYS A 339 -5.53 -17.14 -15.67
CA LYS A 339 -5.80 -15.84 -16.30
C LYS A 339 -7.27 -15.42 -16.17
N LYS A 340 -8.19 -16.36 -16.44
CA LYS A 340 -9.63 -16.09 -16.31
C LYS A 340 -10.00 -15.72 -14.88
N GLN A 341 -9.48 -16.46 -13.91
CA GLN A 341 -9.70 -16.19 -12.48
C GLN A 341 -9.14 -14.83 -12.07
N PHE A 342 -7.90 -14.53 -12.45
CA PHE A 342 -7.25 -13.26 -12.10
C PHE A 342 -7.97 -12.07 -12.72
N ILE A 343 -8.37 -12.15 -14.00
CA ILE A 343 -9.18 -11.11 -14.66
C ILE A 343 -10.52 -10.91 -13.94
N ALA A 344 -11.19 -12.00 -13.54
CA ALA A 344 -12.45 -11.89 -12.81
C ALA A 344 -12.27 -11.23 -11.43
N GLN A 345 -11.20 -11.55 -10.71
CA GLN A 345 -10.87 -10.90 -9.42
C GLN A 345 -10.59 -9.41 -9.60
N LEU A 346 -9.81 -9.04 -10.63
CA LEU A 346 -9.56 -7.63 -10.96
C LEU A 346 -10.85 -6.90 -11.32
N ALA A 347 -11.75 -7.52 -12.10
CA ALA A 347 -13.03 -6.95 -12.46
C ALA A 347 -13.90 -6.72 -11.22
N ILE A 348 -14.04 -7.71 -10.34
CA ILE A 348 -14.81 -7.60 -9.09
C ILE A 348 -14.21 -6.50 -8.19
N SER A 349 -12.88 -6.45 -8.04
CA SER A 349 -12.21 -5.42 -7.25
C SER A 349 -12.43 -4.02 -7.81
N SER A 350 -12.49 -3.88 -9.15
CA SER A 350 -12.70 -2.58 -9.81
C SER A 350 -14.13 -2.02 -9.68
N GLU A 351 -15.09 -2.81 -9.20
CA GLU A 351 -16.44 -2.32 -8.85
C GLU A 351 -16.44 -1.41 -7.62
N SER A 352 -15.42 -1.54 -6.74
CA SER A 352 -15.19 -0.55 -5.70
C SER A 352 -14.63 0.75 -6.31
N ASN A 353 -15.50 1.73 -6.48
CA ASN A 353 -15.10 3.03 -7.01
C ASN A 353 -14.03 3.71 -6.16
N GLU A 354 -14.07 3.56 -4.84
CA GLU A 354 -13.07 4.09 -3.93
C GLU A 354 -11.70 3.42 -4.16
N GLY A 355 -11.63 2.09 -4.10
CA GLY A 355 -10.40 1.35 -4.33
C GLY A 355 -9.81 1.62 -5.72
N TYR A 356 -10.67 1.73 -6.73
CA TYR A 356 -10.24 2.06 -8.09
C TYR A 356 -9.68 3.49 -8.20
N MET A 357 -10.30 4.46 -7.54
CA MET A 357 -9.84 5.85 -7.48
C MET A 357 -8.48 5.98 -6.78
N LEU A 358 -8.29 5.29 -5.65
CA LEU A 358 -7.03 5.26 -4.91
C LEU A 358 -5.92 4.62 -5.75
N GLY A 359 -6.18 3.49 -6.38
CA GLY A 359 -5.24 2.82 -7.27
C GLY A 359 -4.86 3.65 -8.49
N ALA A 360 -5.83 4.33 -9.11
CA ALA A 360 -5.59 5.23 -10.24
C ALA A 360 -4.75 6.44 -9.82
N GLY A 361 -5.02 7.04 -8.65
CA GLY A 361 -4.23 8.14 -8.11
C GLY A 361 -2.78 7.76 -7.86
N LYS A 362 -2.54 6.59 -7.26
CA LYS A 362 -1.19 6.07 -7.02
C LYS A 362 -0.46 5.70 -8.32
N SER A 363 -1.15 5.08 -9.29
CA SER A 363 -0.57 4.77 -10.60
C SER A 363 -0.18 6.05 -11.35
N PHE A 364 -1.06 7.05 -11.34
CA PHE A 364 -0.79 8.35 -11.99
C PHE A 364 0.34 9.12 -11.31
N LEU A 365 0.46 9.01 -9.98
CA LEU A 365 1.59 9.58 -9.24
C LEU A 365 2.93 9.00 -9.70
N THR A 366 2.97 7.67 -9.94
CA THR A 366 4.22 6.94 -10.18
C THR A 366 4.61 6.91 -11.66
N HIS A 367 3.64 6.82 -12.57
CA HIS A 367 3.88 6.57 -14.00
C HIS A 367 3.45 7.70 -14.94
N ASP A 368 2.80 8.76 -14.44
CA ASP A 368 2.10 9.77 -15.24
C ASP A 368 1.04 9.19 -16.21
N ASP A 369 0.66 7.93 -16.01
CA ASP A 369 -0.31 7.21 -16.82
C ASP A 369 -1.09 6.19 -15.98
N VAL A 370 -2.27 5.82 -16.46
CA VAL A 370 -3.13 4.80 -15.85
C VAL A 370 -3.69 3.91 -16.94
N ASP A 371 -3.34 2.62 -16.88
CA ASP A 371 -3.97 1.62 -17.73
C ASP A 371 -5.46 1.51 -17.44
N THR A 372 -6.28 1.47 -18.47
CA THR A 372 -7.69 1.08 -18.34
C THR A 372 -7.78 -0.41 -17.97
N MET A 373 -8.90 -0.82 -17.36
CA MET A 373 -9.07 -2.23 -17.02
C MET A 373 -8.98 -3.14 -18.25
N GLU A 374 -9.47 -2.68 -19.41
CA GLU A 374 -9.36 -3.43 -20.66
C GLU A 374 -7.89 -3.61 -21.12
N GLN A 375 -7.06 -2.60 -20.94
CA GLN A 375 -5.61 -2.70 -21.20
C GLN A 375 -4.95 -3.70 -20.23
N VAL A 376 -5.30 -3.64 -18.95
CA VAL A 376 -4.80 -4.62 -17.96
C VAL A 376 -5.24 -6.03 -18.33
N TYR A 377 -6.51 -6.24 -18.68
CA TYR A 377 -7.00 -7.57 -19.11
C TYR A 377 -6.28 -8.06 -20.37
N ALA A 378 -6.02 -7.19 -21.33
CA ALA A 378 -5.27 -7.53 -22.53
C ALA A 378 -3.84 -7.97 -22.21
N LYS A 379 -3.15 -7.23 -21.33
CA LYS A 379 -1.82 -7.59 -20.82
C LYS A 379 -1.84 -8.96 -20.10
N VAL A 380 -2.82 -9.23 -19.24
CA VAL A 380 -2.96 -10.52 -18.56
C VAL A 380 -3.22 -11.65 -19.56
N ARG A 381 -4.08 -11.44 -20.57
CA ARG A 381 -4.36 -12.46 -21.61
C ARG A 381 -3.10 -12.79 -22.41
N ALA A 382 -2.20 -11.84 -22.63
CA ALA A 382 -0.97 -12.02 -23.38
C ALA A 382 0.12 -12.81 -22.64
N LEU A 383 0.07 -12.95 -21.31
CA LEU A 383 1.07 -13.66 -20.53
C LEU A 383 1.24 -15.10 -20.99
N THR A 384 2.45 -15.65 -20.91
CA THR A 384 2.80 -17.01 -21.33
C THR A 384 3.27 -17.84 -20.13
N ALA A 385 3.19 -19.17 -20.23
CA ALA A 385 3.71 -20.07 -19.20
C ALA A 385 5.22 -19.90 -19.00
N ALA A 386 5.96 -19.63 -20.09
CA ALA A 386 7.40 -19.39 -20.04
C ALA A 386 7.75 -18.15 -19.20
N GLN A 387 7.02 -17.05 -19.35
CA GLN A 387 7.21 -15.84 -18.51
C GLN A 387 6.95 -16.13 -17.04
N LEU A 388 5.93 -16.95 -16.71
CA LEU A 388 5.66 -17.32 -15.32
C LEU A 388 6.78 -18.20 -14.75
N THR A 389 7.31 -19.14 -15.52
CA THR A 389 8.45 -19.97 -15.09
C THR A 389 9.72 -19.14 -14.92
N GLU A 390 9.99 -18.21 -15.84
CA GLU A 390 11.13 -17.28 -15.74
C GLU A 390 11.09 -16.46 -14.44
N VAL A 391 9.95 -15.80 -14.15
CA VAL A 391 9.82 -15.01 -12.91
C VAL A 391 9.82 -15.90 -11.66
N ALA A 392 9.33 -17.14 -11.74
CA ALA A 392 9.43 -18.10 -10.65
C ALA A 392 10.89 -18.47 -10.36
N GLU A 393 11.71 -18.70 -11.39
CA GLU A 393 13.12 -19.02 -11.23
C GLU A 393 13.90 -17.85 -10.60
N GLU A 394 13.64 -16.63 -11.06
CA GLU A 394 14.31 -15.45 -10.53
C GLU A 394 13.90 -15.13 -9.09
N VAL A 395 12.60 -15.17 -8.77
CA VAL A 395 12.09 -14.67 -7.48
C VAL A 395 12.07 -15.75 -6.40
N PHE A 396 11.81 -17.02 -6.76
CA PHE A 396 11.73 -18.12 -5.80
C PHE A 396 13.06 -18.85 -5.57
N SER A 397 14.16 -18.34 -6.15
CA SER A 397 15.51 -18.85 -5.86
C SER A 397 16.11 -18.13 -4.67
N GLY A 398 16.68 -18.89 -3.71
CA GLY A 398 17.36 -18.32 -2.56
C GLY A 398 16.46 -17.50 -1.65
N MET A 399 15.24 -17.98 -1.39
CA MET A 399 14.29 -17.29 -0.51
C MET A 399 14.78 -17.26 0.94
N SER A 400 14.52 -16.15 1.60
CA SER A 400 14.79 -15.95 3.02
C SER A 400 13.64 -16.50 3.87
N ARG A 401 13.94 -16.85 5.14
CA ARG A 401 12.96 -17.40 6.08
C ARG A 401 13.07 -16.75 7.45
N LEU A 402 11.93 -16.36 8.00
CA LEU A 402 11.79 -15.92 9.38
C LEU A 402 10.72 -16.74 10.10
N ILE A 403 11.04 -17.24 11.28
CA ILE A 403 10.16 -18.08 12.09
C ILE A 403 10.02 -17.46 13.48
N TYR A 404 8.79 -17.29 13.95
CA TYR A 404 8.43 -16.98 15.34
C TYR A 404 7.87 -18.23 16.01
N LYS A 405 8.43 -18.61 17.18
CA LYS A 405 8.02 -19.78 17.99
C LYS A 405 7.58 -19.35 19.38
#